data_1db05a52ad614af86814cc6b6a9b7dda
#
_entry.id   1db05a52ad614af86814cc6b6a9b7dda
#
_cell.length_a   1.000
_cell.length_b   1.000
_cell.length_c   1.000
_cell.angle_alpha   90.00
_cell.angle_beta   90.00
_cell.angle_gamma   90.00
#
_symmetry.space_group_name_H-M   'P 1'
#
loop_
_entity.id
_entity.type
_entity.pdbx_description
1 polymer ?
#
loop_
_entity_poly.entity_id
_entity_poly.type
_entity_poly.pdbx_seq_one_letter_code
_entity_poly.pdbx_strand_id
1 'polypeptide(L)'
;MTAPSTFGLSSEARNLHWLLTNLVEEVPGILSVAVVSSDGLLLLSSDAGRNAEARQARGEQRTGPRGSSADLATIVSGIGSLTIGAAKLMESGNVKHTMVAMDEGSLFVMSISDGSLLGVHCSAECDMSVVAYHTALFVGRAGHVLTPELRSELRKSLECKSAGSAR
;
A
#
# COMPACT_ATOMS: atom_id res chain seq x y z
N MET A 1 -6.57 -10.48 -23.00
CA MET A 1 -6.24 -9.19 -22.40
C MET A 1 -7.51 -8.55 -21.85
N THR A 2 -7.84 -8.81 -20.62
CA THR A 2 -8.89 -8.08 -19.91
C THR A 2 -8.21 -7.11 -18.96
N ALA A 3 -8.14 -5.86 -19.37
CA ALA A 3 -7.82 -4.77 -18.44
C ALA A 3 -8.82 -4.85 -17.28
N PRO A 4 -8.37 -4.69 -16.02
CA PRO A 4 -9.30 -4.63 -14.91
C PRO A 4 -10.26 -3.48 -15.19
N SER A 5 -11.55 -3.78 -15.16
CA SER A 5 -12.61 -2.83 -15.42
C SER A 5 -12.55 -1.71 -14.38
N THR A 6 -11.95 -0.60 -14.75
CA THR A 6 -11.99 0.68 -14.00
C THR A 6 -13.33 1.41 -14.18
N PHE A 7 -14.33 0.69 -14.70
CA PHE A 7 -15.68 1.21 -14.86
C PHE A 7 -16.31 1.40 -13.48
N GLY A 8 -16.42 2.65 -13.04
CA GLY A 8 -17.11 3.03 -11.81
C GLY A 8 -16.26 3.84 -10.81
N LEU A 9 -14.95 3.98 -11.02
CA LEU A 9 -14.11 4.81 -10.15
C LEU A 9 -14.09 6.27 -10.62
N SER A 10 -14.09 7.20 -9.68
CA SER A 10 -13.90 8.62 -9.96
C SER A 10 -12.55 8.91 -10.62
N SER A 11 -12.40 10.09 -11.21
CA SER A 11 -11.12 10.53 -11.79
C SER A 11 -10.00 10.60 -10.74
N GLU A 12 -10.34 10.97 -9.52
CA GLU A 12 -9.45 11.03 -8.37
C GLU A 12 -8.95 9.65 -7.96
N ALA A 13 -9.85 8.67 -7.89
CA ALA A 13 -9.48 7.28 -7.59
C ALA A 13 -8.55 6.69 -8.66
N ARG A 14 -8.83 6.94 -9.92
CA ARG A 14 -7.97 6.50 -11.02
C ARG A 14 -6.60 7.18 -11.00
N ASN A 15 -6.56 8.47 -10.70
CA ASN A 15 -5.32 9.21 -10.58
C ASN A 15 -4.45 8.68 -9.43
N LEU A 16 -5.06 8.43 -8.28
CA LEU A 16 -4.35 7.85 -7.14
C LEU A 16 -3.82 6.45 -7.44
N HIS A 17 -4.61 5.63 -8.12
CA HIS A 17 -4.18 4.29 -8.57
C HIS A 17 -3.00 4.38 -9.55
N TRP A 18 -3.05 5.30 -10.49
CA TRP A 18 -1.96 5.54 -11.42
C TRP A 18 -0.68 5.99 -10.71
N LEU A 19 -0.79 6.92 -9.75
CA LEU A 19 0.35 7.37 -8.94
C LEU A 19 0.98 6.21 -8.16
N LEU A 20 0.16 5.30 -7.63
CA LEU A 20 0.63 4.14 -6.89
C LEU A 20 1.34 3.13 -7.81
N THR A 21 0.77 2.86 -8.97
CA THR A 21 1.37 1.99 -9.98
C THR A 21 2.70 2.56 -10.48
N ASN A 22 2.73 3.86 -10.74
CA ASN A 22 3.94 4.56 -11.15
C ASN A 22 5.06 4.46 -10.11
N LEU A 23 4.73 4.57 -8.82
CA LEU A 23 5.69 4.38 -7.73
C LEU A 23 6.35 2.99 -7.78
N VAL A 24 5.56 1.95 -8.04
CA VAL A 24 6.06 0.56 -8.14
C VAL A 24 6.96 0.37 -9.38
N GLU A 25 6.60 1.01 -10.49
CA GLU A 25 7.34 0.88 -11.76
C GLU A 25 8.63 1.72 -11.79
N GLU A 26 8.61 2.93 -11.23
CA GLU A 26 9.75 3.86 -11.25
C GLU A 26 10.87 3.47 -10.28
N VAL A 27 10.54 2.82 -9.17
CA VAL A 27 11.54 2.48 -8.15
C VAL A 27 11.92 1.00 -8.23
N PRO A 28 13.14 0.69 -8.68
CA PRO A 28 13.60 -0.69 -8.74
C PRO A 28 13.64 -1.33 -7.34
N GLY A 29 13.14 -2.55 -7.24
CA GLY A 29 13.16 -3.32 -5.99
C GLY A 29 11.89 -3.17 -5.14
N ILE A 30 10.97 -2.28 -5.48
CA ILE A 30 9.65 -2.30 -4.86
C ILE A 30 8.87 -3.53 -5.35
N LEU A 31 8.38 -4.32 -4.42
CA LEU A 31 7.64 -5.56 -4.68
C LEU A 31 6.13 -5.33 -4.63
N SER A 32 5.67 -4.58 -3.65
CA SER A 32 4.27 -4.23 -3.46
C SER A 32 4.10 -2.96 -2.64
N VAL A 33 3.00 -2.28 -2.87
CA VAL A 33 2.63 -1.05 -2.18
C VAL A 33 1.16 -1.12 -1.78
N ALA A 34 0.83 -0.63 -0.60
CA ALA A 34 -0.54 -0.57 -0.11
C ALA A 34 -0.83 0.75 0.59
N VAL A 35 -1.97 1.35 0.27
CA VAL A 35 -2.57 2.46 1.02
C VAL A 35 -3.60 1.88 1.98
N VAL A 36 -3.44 2.16 3.24
CA VAL A 36 -4.21 1.56 4.33
C VAL A 36 -4.82 2.67 5.16
N SER A 37 -6.10 2.55 5.50
CA SER A 37 -6.74 3.48 6.42
C SER A 37 -6.22 3.32 7.86
N SER A 38 -6.46 4.31 8.70
CA SER A 38 -6.05 4.30 10.11
C SER A 38 -6.63 3.12 10.92
N ASP A 39 -7.74 2.56 10.47
CA ASP A 39 -8.42 1.40 11.08
C ASP A 39 -8.00 0.05 10.46
N GLY A 40 -6.96 0.04 9.62
CA GLY A 40 -6.36 -1.18 9.08
C GLY A 40 -7.03 -1.75 7.83
N LEU A 41 -7.93 -1.00 7.21
CA LEU A 41 -8.58 -1.43 5.97
C LEU A 41 -7.72 -1.05 4.75
N LEU A 42 -7.52 -2.01 3.87
CA LEU A 42 -6.89 -1.75 2.58
C LEU A 42 -7.76 -0.80 1.76
N LEU A 43 -7.19 0.29 1.28
CA LEU A 43 -7.85 1.23 0.38
C LEU A 43 -7.43 1.02 -1.08
N LEU A 44 -6.14 0.78 -1.29
CA LEU A 44 -5.57 0.64 -2.62
C LEU A 44 -4.26 -0.13 -2.53
N SER A 45 -3.95 -0.93 -3.56
CA SER A 45 -2.67 -1.64 -3.65
C SER A 45 -2.20 -1.79 -5.08
N SER A 46 -0.89 -1.92 -5.25
CA SER A 46 -0.24 -2.26 -6.51
C SER A 46 0.95 -3.18 -6.25
N ASP A 47 1.11 -4.18 -7.08
CA ASP A 47 2.24 -5.13 -7.05
C ASP A 47 3.10 -4.95 -8.30
N ALA A 48 4.40 -5.18 -8.17
CA ALA A 48 5.28 -5.21 -9.33
C ALA A 48 4.89 -6.37 -10.27
N GLY A 49 4.69 -6.08 -11.56
CA GLY A 49 4.22 -7.06 -12.55
C GLY A 49 5.05 -8.33 -12.61
N ARG A 50 6.37 -8.23 -12.42
CA ARG A 50 7.29 -9.39 -12.34
C ARG A 50 6.95 -10.36 -11.21
N ASN A 51 6.40 -9.87 -10.10
CA ASN A 51 6.02 -10.71 -8.98
C ASN A 51 4.69 -11.41 -9.19
N ALA A 52 3.76 -10.78 -9.89
CA ALA A 52 2.50 -11.43 -10.28
C ALA A 52 2.76 -12.60 -11.21
N GLU A 53 3.63 -12.41 -12.22
CA GLU A 53 4.02 -13.46 -13.18
C GLU A 53 4.86 -14.57 -12.52
N ALA A 54 5.81 -14.21 -11.66
CA ALA A 54 6.64 -15.19 -10.95
C ALA A 54 5.85 -16.04 -9.96
N ARG A 55 4.83 -15.47 -9.31
CA ARG A 55 3.91 -16.21 -8.43
C ARG A 55 3.00 -17.15 -9.22
N GLN A 56 2.49 -16.70 -10.37
CA GLN A 56 1.74 -17.57 -11.29
C GLN A 56 2.59 -18.72 -11.83
N ALA A 57 3.84 -18.45 -12.22
CA ALA A 57 4.74 -19.46 -12.75
C ALA A 57 5.16 -20.51 -11.70
N ARG A 58 5.16 -20.15 -10.40
CA ARG A 58 5.47 -21.10 -9.30
C ARG A 58 4.29 -21.91 -8.83
N GLY A 59 3.10 -21.66 -9.36
CA GLY A 59 1.88 -22.36 -8.92
C GLY A 59 1.55 -22.11 -7.44
N GLU A 60 2.08 -21.04 -6.85
CA GLU A 60 1.76 -20.65 -5.49
C GLU A 60 0.30 -20.19 -5.44
N GLN A 61 -0.57 -21.15 -5.21
CA GLN A 61 -1.96 -20.84 -4.85
C GLN A 61 -1.96 -20.02 -3.56
N ARG A 62 -2.72 -18.95 -3.58
CA ARG A 62 -2.98 -18.16 -2.39
C ARG A 62 -3.53 -19.05 -1.28
N THR A 63 -2.67 -19.52 -0.40
CA THR A 63 -3.05 -20.25 0.80
C THR A 63 -3.47 -19.23 1.87
N GLY A 64 -4.70 -18.77 1.80
CA GLY A 64 -5.28 -17.89 2.81
C GLY A 64 -6.53 -17.17 2.29
N PRO A 65 -7.50 -16.91 3.16
CA PRO A 65 -8.75 -16.22 2.81
C PRO A 65 -8.54 -14.75 2.44
N ARG A 66 -7.33 -14.21 2.63
CA ARG A 66 -6.97 -12.82 2.36
C ARG A 66 -5.72 -12.82 1.49
N GLY A 67 -5.76 -12.16 0.35
CA GLY A 67 -4.60 -12.05 -0.54
C GLY A 67 -3.44 -11.27 0.10
N SER A 68 -2.24 -11.40 -0.46
CA SER A 68 -1.00 -10.75 0.04
C SER A 68 -1.14 -9.25 0.36
N SER A 69 -1.98 -8.55 -0.37
CA SER A 69 -2.24 -7.12 -0.13
C SER A 69 -3.02 -6.85 1.16
N ALA A 70 -3.95 -7.73 1.55
CA ALA A 70 -4.69 -7.60 2.80
C ALA A 70 -3.79 -7.93 4.01
N ASP A 71 -2.87 -8.88 3.86
CA ASP A 71 -1.88 -9.20 4.89
C ASP A 71 -0.91 -8.02 5.08
N LEU A 72 -0.45 -7.42 3.99
CA LEU A 72 0.36 -6.20 4.05
C LEU A 72 -0.38 -5.05 4.75
N ALA A 73 -1.67 -4.86 4.46
CA ALA A 73 -2.50 -3.85 5.11
C ALA A 73 -2.57 -4.04 6.63
N THR A 74 -2.76 -5.28 7.08
CA THR A 74 -2.80 -5.62 8.50
C THR A 74 -1.47 -5.33 9.19
N ILE A 75 -0.36 -5.72 8.57
CA ILE A 75 0.99 -5.48 9.10
C ILE A 75 1.30 -3.99 9.17
N VAL A 76 1.02 -3.24 8.10
CA VAL A 76 1.24 -1.79 8.02
C VAL A 76 0.46 -1.04 9.10
N SER A 77 -0.81 -1.40 9.29
CA SER A 77 -1.66 -0.82 10.33
C SER A 77 -1.14 -1.12 11.73
N GLY A 78 -0.74 -2.36 11.99
CA GLY A 78 -0.16 -2.77 13.27
C GLY A 78 1.13 -2.01 13.62
N ILE A 79 2.06 -1.95 12.68
CA ILE A 79 3.32 -1.21 12.83
C ILE A 79 3.06 0.29 13.02
N GLY A 80 2.18 0.87 12.21
CA GLY A 80 1.81 2.28 12.32
C GLY A 80 1.24 2.62 13.71
N SER A 81 0.34 1.79 14.21
CA SER A 81 -0.27 1.98 15.53
C SER A 81 0.76 1.87 16.66
N LEU A 82 1.65 0.90 16.61
CA LEU A 82 2.71 0.70 17.59
C LEU A 82 3.70 1.87 17.60
N THR A 83 4.13 2.33 16.44
CA THR A 83 5.12 3.42 16.33
C THR A 83 4.52 4.77 16.73
N ILE A 84 3.26 5.03 16.40
CA ILE A 84 2.54 6.22 16.86
C ILE A 84 2.40 6.19 18.39
N GLY A 85 2.05 5.03 18.97
CA GLY A 85 1.99 4.83 20.42
C GLY A 85 3.33 5.07 21.10
N ALA A 86 4.42 4.53 20.55
CA ALA A 86 5.78 4.75 21.03
C ALA A 86 6.18 6.24 20.98
N ALA A 87 5.90 6.92 19.88
CA ALA A 87 6.20 8.35 19.73
C ALA A 87 5.48 9.22 20.76
N LYS A 88 4.22 8.90 21.07
CA LYS A 88 3.46 9.56 22.14
C LYS A 88 4.06 9.30 23.52
N LEU A 89 4.39 8.05 23.81
CA LEU A 89 4.97 7.66 25.09
C LEU A 89 6.36 8.29 25.33
N MET A 90 7.14 8.42 24.27
CA MET A 90 8.48 9.01 24.30
C MET A 90 8.48 10.54 24.15
N GLU A 91 7.32 11.15 23.98
CA GLU A 91 7.17 12.60 23.75
C GLU A 91 8.04 13.14 22.58
N SER A 92 8.24 12.30 21.57
CA SER A 92 9.17 12.56 20.47
C SER A 92 8.53 13.22 19.24
N GLY A 93 7.26 13.61 19.35
CA GLY A 93 6.51 14.21 18.25
C GLY A 93 5.94 13.19 17.26
N ASN A 94 5.70 13.61 16.03
CA ASN A 94 5.09 12.76 15.01
C ASN A 94 6.07 11.78 14.38
N VAL A 95 5.64 10.57 14.11
CA VAL A 95 6.40 9.57 13.34
C VAL A 95 6.51 10.04 11.89
N LYS A 96 7.71 10.20 11.37
CA LYS A 96 7.96 10.55 9.96
C LYS A 96 7.82 9.34 9.06
N HIS A 97 8.51 8.27 9.41
CA HIS A 97 8.47 6.98 8.73
C HIS A 97 8.94 5.88 9.68
N THR A 98 8.61 4.67 9.32
CA THR A 98 9.08 3.45 10.00
C THR A 98 9.70 2.53 8.97
N MET A 99 10.83 1.95 9.30
CA MET A 99 11.48 0.95 8.45
C MET A 99 11.73 -0.33 9.24
N VAL A 100 11.34 -1.44 8.66
CA VAL A 100 11.64 -2.78 9.19
C VAL A 100 12.54 -3.46 8.18
N ALA A 101 13.79 -3.68 8.56
CA ALA A 101 14.76 -4.42 7.76
C ALA A 101 14.68 -5.91 8.10
N MET A 102 14.62 -6.73 7.06
CA MET A 102 14.58 -8.19 7.13
C MET A 102 15.70 -8.77 6.27
N ASP A 103 16.02 -10.03 6.43
CA ASP A 103 17.13 -10.66 5.68
C ASP A 103 16.93 -10.62 4.16
N GLU A 104 15.70 -10.80 3.71
CA GLU A 104 15.36 -10.88 2.28
C GLU A 104 14.50 -9.69 1.79
N GLY A 105 14.43 -8.61 2.55
CA GLY A 105 13.65 -7.45 2.15
C GLY A 105 13.48 -6.41 3.24
N SER A 106 12.71 -5.39 2.93
CA SER A 106 12.39 -4.32 3.86
C SER A 106 10.94 -3.89 3.73
N LEU A 107 10.36 -3.44 4.83
CA LEU A 107 9.06 -2.80 4.86
C LEU A 107 9.25 -1.34 5.28
N PHE A 108 8.75 -0.44 4.47
CA PHE A 108 8.77 0.99 4.74
C PHE A 108 7.33 1.50 4.93
N VAL A 109 7.08 2.21 6.01
CA VAL A 109 5.74 2.73 6.34
C VAL A 109 5.83 4.23 6.57
N MET A 110 4.96 4.98 5.92
CA MET A 110 4.86 6.43 6.04
C MET A 110 3.40 6.86 6.25
N SER A 111 3.18 7.83 7.12
CA SER A 111 1.85 8.39 7.35
C SER A 111 1.48 9.39 6.24
N ILE A 112 0.24 9.30 5.78
CA ILE A 112 -0.38 10.29 4.90
C ILE A 112 -1.13 11.30 5.76
N SER A 113 -1.26 12.53 5.29
CA SER A 113 -1.81 13.67 6.07
C SER A 113 -3.24 13.48 6.58
N ASP A 114 -4.00 12.58 5.97
CA ASP A 114 -5.38 12.26 6.37
C ASP A 114 -5.49 11.19 7.47
N GLY A 115 -4.34 10.70 7.98
CA GLY A 115 -4.24 9.61 8.94
C GLY A 115 -4.14 8.22 8.32
N SER A 116 -4.22 8.10 7.00
CA SER A 116 -3.93 6.85 6.29
C SER A 116 -2.43 6.55 6.31
N LEU A 117 -2.07 5.31 6.02
CA LEU A 117 -0.70 4.83 5.98
C LEU A 117 -0.36 4.31 4.58
N LEU A 118 0.84 4.59 4.13
CA LEU A 118 1.44 3.96 2.97
C LEU A 118 2.45 2.92 3.42
N GLY A 119 2.26 1.67 3.00
CA GLY A 119 3.22 0.59 3.21
C GLY A 119 3.90 0.21 1.90
N VAL A 120 5.21 0.10 1.92
CA VAL A 120 6.04 -0.27 0.76
C VAL A 120 6.88 -1.47 1.13
N HIS A 121 6.65 -2.59 0.46
CA HIS A 121 7.46 -3.80 0.59
C HIS A 121 8.51 -3.83 -0.50
N CYS A 122 9.77 -3.96 -0.10
CA CYS A 122 10.94 -3.89 -0.97
C CYS A 122 11.78 -5.16 -0.89
N SER A 123 12.49 -5.47 -1.98
CA SER A 123 13.52 -6.51 -2.00
C SER A 123 14.75 -6.09 -1.18
N ALA A 124 15.61 -7.05 -0.84
CA ALA A 124 16.86 -6.81 -0.11
C ALA A 124 17.83 -5.87 -0.84
N GLU A 125 17.78 -5.83 -2.16
CA GLU A 125 18.67 -5.04 -3.02
C GLU A 125 18.14 -3.61 -3.26
N CYS A 126 17.00 -3.25 -2.70
CA CYS A 126 16.37 -1.95 -2.92
C CYS A 126 17.14 -0.83 -2.21
N ASP A 127 17.37 0.27 -2.92
CA ASP A 127 17.95 1.48 -2.32
C ASP A 127 16.87 2.21 -1.49
N MET A 128 17.00 2.15 -0.18
CA MET A 128 16.03 2.74 0.75
C MET A 128 15.99 4.27 0.68
N SER A 129 17.08 4.92 0.24
CA SER A 129 17.09 6.38 0.03
C SER A 129 16.20 6.77 -1.14
N VAL A 130 16.23 6.01 -2.21
CA VAL A 130 15.36 6.18 -3.38
C VAL A 130 13.91 5.88 -3.02
N VAL A 131 13.66 4.80 -2.28
CA VAL A 131 12.32 4.46 -1.77
C VAL A 131 11.76 5.59 -0.91
N ALA A 132 12.51 6.06 0.07
CA ALA A 132 12.08 7.13 0.96
C ALA A 132 11.75 8.42 0.20
N TYR A 133 12.57 8.80 -0.79
CA TYR A 133 12.34 9.97 -1.62
C TYR A 133 11.05 9.87 -2.44
N HIS A 134 10.88 8.80 -3.20
CA HIS A 134 9.69 8.59 -4.03
C HIS A 134 8.42 8.40 -3.20
N THR A 135 8.53 7.73 -2.05
CA THR A 135 7.42 7.56 -1.10
C THR A 135 6.98 8.91 -0.52
N ALA A 136 7.93 9.77 -0.15
CA ALA A 136 7.61 11.12 0.33
C ALA A 136 6.91 11.97 -0.74
N LEU A 137 7.34 11.89 -2.00
CA LEU A 137 6.66 12.56 -3.12
C LEU A 137 5.23 12.04 -3.32
N PHE A 138 5.04 10.73 -3.24
CA PHE A 138 3.71 10.13 -3.33
C PHE A 138 2.80 10.62 -2.20
N VAL A 139 3.28 10.55 -0.95
CA VAL A 139 2.52 10.97 0.23
C VAL A 139 2.11 12.45 0.13
N GLY A 140 3.01 13.32 -0.33
CA GLY A 140 2.71 14.73 -0.56
C GLY A 140 1.59 14.96 -1.56
N ARG A 141 1.55 14.17 -2.64
CA ARG A 141 0.49 14.24 -3.65
C ARG A 141 -0.81 13.58 -3.18
N ALA A 142 -0.72 12.39 -2.59
CA ALA A 142 -1.85 11.62 -2.12
C ALA A 142 -2.63 12.32 -1.01
N GLY A 143 -1.94 13.04 -0.13
CA GLY A 143 -2.56 13.76 0.98
C GLY A 143 -3.57 14.81 0.57
N HIS A 144 -3.45 15.39 -0.62
CA HIS A 144 -4.41 16.35 -1.16
C HIS A 144 -5.60 15.68 -1.87
N VAL A 145 -5.44 14.43 -2.29
CA VAL A 145 -6.44 13.69 -3.08
C VAL A 145 -7.30 12.78 -2.21
N LEU A 146 -6.73 12.24 -1.12
CA LEU A 146 -7.42 11.32 -0.22
C LEU A 146 -8.45 12.02 0.68
N THR A 147 -9.56 12.45 0.07
CA THR A 147 -10.71 12.99 0.81
C THR A 147 -11.52 11.87 1.48
N PRO A 148 -12.35 12.17 2.48
CA PRO A 148 -13.25 11.19 3.09
C PRO A 148 -14.17 10.49 2.08
N GLU A 149 -14.62 11.23 1.07
CA GLU A 149 -15.46 10.73 -0.02
C GLU A 149 -14.70 9.70 -0.86
N LEU A 150 -13.46 10.01 -1.24
CA LEU A 150 -12.61 9.10 -2.00
C LEU A 150 -12.29 7.82 -1.22
N ARG A 151 -12.01 7.94 0.08
CA ARG A 151 -11.81 6.76 0.95
C ARG A 151 -13.04 5.86 0.99
N SER A 152 -14.22 6.44 1.08
CA SER A 152 -15.49 5.68 1.06
C SER A 152 -15.71 4.99 -0.28
N GLU A 153 -15.37 5.64 -1.38
CA GLU A 153 -15.44 5.08 -2.73
C GLU A 153 -14.49 3.89 -2.90
N LEU A 154 -13.22 4.06 -2.51
CA LEU A 154 -12.21 2.99 -2.59
C LEU A 154 -12.60 1.78 -1.74
N ARG A 155 -13.13 2.01 -0.54
CA ARG A 155 -13.62 0.95 0.34
C ARG A 155 -14.74 0.15 -0.32
N LYS A 156 -15.76 0.82 -0.85
CA LYS A 156 -16.89 0.18 -1.54
C LYS A 156 -16.43 -0.62 -2.77
N SER A 157 -15.46 -0.12 -3.52
CA SER A 157 -14.96 -0.81 -4.71
C SER A 157 -14.25 -2.13 -4.36
N LEU A 158 -13.57 -2.19 -3.22
CA LEU A 158 -12.93 -3.42 -2.73
C LEU A 158 -13.93 -4.43 -2.19
N GLU A 159 -14.96 -3.97 -1.49
CA GLU A 159 -16.05 -4.83 -1.01
C GLU A 159 -16.80 -5.49 -2.17
N CYS A 160 -17.07 -4.74 -3.24
CA CYS A 160 -17.68 -5.31 -4.46
C CYS A 160 -16.79 -6.35 -5.14
N LYS A 161 -15.46 -6.15 -5.15
CA LYS A 161 -14.52 -7.13 -5.71
C LYS A 161 -14.47 -8.41 -4.87
N SER A 162 -14.49 -8.30 -3.55
CA SER A 162 -14.50 -9.46 -2.66
C SER A 162 -15.79 -10.27 -2.75
N ALA A 163 -16.93 -9.61 -2.91
CA ALA A 163 -18.23 -10.26 -3.08
C ALA A 163 -18.38 -10.96 -4.45
N GLY A 164 -17.77 -10.42 -5.50
CA GLY A 164 -17.76 -11.01 -6.85
C GLY A 164 -16.88 -12.25 -6.99
N SER A 165 -15.91 -12.45 -6.10
CA SER A 165 -15.01 -13.62 -6.10
C SER A 165 -15.55 -14.81 -5.30
N ALA A 166 -16.68 -14.67 -4.63
CA ALA A 166 -17.29 -15.71 -3.81
C ALA A 166 -18.42 -16.51 -4.52
N ARG A 167 -18.50 -16.41 -5.85
CA ARG A 167 -19.43 -17.20 -6.67
C ARG A 167 -18.71 -18.14 -7.61
#